data_8e883fc1ba5f1abefa536946d16e29ca
#
_entry.id   8e883fc1ba5f1abefa536946d16e29ca
#
_cell.length_a   1.000
_cell.length_b   1.000
_cell.length_c   1.000
_cell.angle_alpha   90.00
_cell.angle_beta   90.00
_cell.angle_gamma   90.00
#
_symmetry.space_group_name_H-M   'P 1'
#
loop_
_entity.id
_entity.type
_entity.pdbx_description
1 polymer ?
#
loop_
_entity_poly.entity_id
_entity_poly.type
_entity_poly.pdbx_seq_one_letter_code
_entity_poly.pdbx_strand_id
1 'polypeptide(L)'
;MSEIKFIFLSLLLFVSVHSSGKKSEEEIGVFTRPPDNKMPQEFQDYMVWVQKMNHKFNLAEPESEEYYKLMYELFNHQIGEKSTIRNPVTVVEPNKVKMGKNSIIMNNALLMASGGIEIGDCTMVAAHAKLISNDHDLYDRSILTMLPIKIGNHVWVGAGATILKGVTVGDHAIVGGGSVVTKDVPPYAVVVGNPAKVVKYLDPAKFEGIEF
;
A
#
# COMPACT_ATOMS: atom_id res chain seq x y z
N MET A 1 -3.38 2.06 33.26
CA MET A 1 -3.01 2.07 31.84
C MET A 1 -4.19 1.45 31.10
N SER A 2 -5.06 2.31 30.56
CA SER A 2 -6.28 1.87 29.89
C SER A 2 -5.90 1.37 28.50
N GLU A 3 -6.24 0.12 28.23
CA GLU A 3 -6.26 -0.43 26.86
C GLU A 3 -7.15 0.47 26.01
N ILE A 4 -6.55 1.21 25.09
CA ILE A 4 -7.29 1.86 24.03
C ILE A 4 -7.73 0.73 23.10
N LYS A 5 -8.88 0.13 23.41
CA LYS A 5 -9.61 -0.69 22.45
C LYS A 5 -9.99 0.27 21.33
N PHE A 6 -9.20 0.29 20.25
CA PHE A 6 -9.65 0.85 18.99
C PHE A 6 -10.84 0.03 18.54
N ILE A 7 -12.03 0.46 18.95
CA ILE A 7 -13.28 0.00 18.38
C ILE A 7 -13.20 0.40 16.92
N PHE A 8 -13.12 -0.59 16.05
CA PHE A 8 -13.34 -0.50 14.63
C PHE A 8 -14.76 0.04 14.36
N LEU A 9 -14.98 1.31 14.68
CA LEU A 9 -16.11 2.01 14.11
C LEU A 9 -15.64 2.46 12.72
N SER A 10 -16.01 1.64 11.75
CA SER A 10 -15.79 1.88 10.35
C SER A 10 -15.98 3.37 10.04
N LEU A 11 -14.93 4.03 9.55
CA LEU A 11 -15.01 5.33 8.88
C LEU A 11 -15.85 5.25 7.58
N LEU A 12 -16.71 4.22 7.48
CA LEU A 12 -17.72 3.99 6.44
C LEU A 12 -18.80 5.08 6.42
N LEU A 13 -18.86 5.99 7.39
CA LEU A 13 -19.91 6.99 7.48
C LEU A 13 -19.78 8.17 6.51
N PHE A 14 -18.69 8.27 5.76
CA PHE A 14 -18.46 9.37 4.80
C PHE A 14 -18.02 8.94 3.41
N VAL A 15 -18.09 7.65 3.10
CA VAL A 15 -17.76 7.16 1.76
C VAL A 15 -19.07 6.98 0.98
N SER A 16 -19.37 7.90 0.10
CA SER A 16 -20.41 7.67 -0.92
C SER A 16 -19.81 6.81 -2.02
N VAL A 17 -20.42 5.64 -2.23
CA VAL A 17 -20.02 4.73 -3.29
C VAL A 17 -20.70 5.15 -4.58
N HIS A 18 -19.92 5.50 -5.61
CA HIS A 18 -20.43 5.72 -6.95
C HIS A 18 -19.94 4.60 -7.86
N SER A 19 -20.88 3.79 -8.38
CA SER A 19 -20.55 2.81 -9.41
C SER A 19 -20.41 3.51 -10.76
N SER A 20 -19.21 3.57 -11.32
CA SER A 20 -19.00 3.89 -12.73
C SER A 20 -18.73 2.60 -13.49
N GLY A 21 -19.73 2.12 -14.25
CA GLY A 21 -19.63 0.87 -14.99
C GLY A 21 -18.48 0.84 -15.98
N LYS A 22 -17.44 0.08 -15.63
CA LYS A 22 -16.47 -0.54 -16.56
C LYS A 22 -15.32 -1.31 -15.87
N LYS A 23 -15.49 -1.83 -14.68
CA LYS A 23 -14.81 -3.00 -14.09
C LYS A 23 -15.81 -3.63 -13.13
N SER A 24 -15.78 -4.95 -12.96
CA SER A 24 -16.61 -5.61 -11.96
C SER A 24 -16.48 -4.87 -10.63
N GLU A 25 -17.48 -4.14 -10.28
CA GLU A 25 -17.87 -3.47 -9.03
C GLU A 25 -16.84 -3.50 -7.85
N GLU A 26 -15.62 -3.05 -8.05
CA GLU A 26 -14.82 -2.56 -6.95
C GLU A 26 -15.32 -1.15 -6.64
N GLU A 27 -15.96 -1.02 -5.49
CA GLU A 27 -16.56 0.24 -5.04
C GLU A 27 -15.46 1.31 -4.90
N ILE A 28 -15.51 2.34 -5.72
CA ILE A 28 -14.61 3.49 -5.60
C ILE A 28 -14.97 4.20 -4.29
N GLY A 29 -14.05 4.19 -3.34
CA GLY A 29 -14.19 5.02 -2.16
C GLY A 29 -14.06 6.49 -2.54
N VAL A 30 -15.06 7.28 -2.18
CA VAL A 30 -15.04 8.75 -2.38
C VAL A 30 -15.15 9.42 -1.02
N PHE A 31 -14.19 10.24 -0.70
CA PHE A 31 -14.22 11.09 0.48
C PHE A 31 -14.25 12.56 0.04
N THR A 32 -15.25 13.31 0.51
CA THR A 32 -15.32 14.76 0.30
C THR A 32 -14.95 15.47 1.61
N ARG A 33 -13.94 16.31 1.55
CA ARG A 33 -13.52 17.11 2.70
C ARG A 33 -14.65 18.06 3.13
N PRO A 34 -14.97 18.13 4.44
CA PRO A 34 -15.98 19.06 4.94
C PRO A 34 -15.66 20.51 4.55
N PRO A 35 -16.69 21.35 4.28
CA PRO A 35 -16.49 22.72 3.86
C PRO A 35 -15.71 23.59 4.87
N ASP A 36 -15.85 23.29 6.17
CA ASP A 36 -15.11 23.94 7.26
C ASP A 36 -13.71 23.38 7.48
N ASN A 37 -13.30 22.41 6.63
CA ASN A 37 -12.01 21.72 6.69
C ASN A 37 -11.75 20.97 8.01
N LYS A 38 -12.80 20.71 8.82
CA LYS A 38 -12.69 20.01 10.10
C LYS A 38 -12.98 18.54 9.95
N MET A 39 -11.95 17.74 10.10
CA MET A 39 -12.11 16.28 10.21
C MET A 39 -12.65 15.90 11.60
N PRO A 40 -13.39 14.79 11.72
CA PRO A 40 -13.80 14.28 13.03
C PRO A 40 -12.62 14.18 14.00
N GLN A 41 -12.83 14.48 15.27
CA GLN A 41 -11.76 14.50 16.28
C GLN A 41 -11.05 13.16 16.37
N GLU A 42 -11.78 12.06 16.31
CA GLU A 42 -11.21 10.69 16.32
C GLU A 42 -10.23 10.45 15.18
N PHE A 43 -10.54 10.96 13.98
CA PHE A 43 -9.63 10.87 12.84
C PHE A 43 -8.38 11.72 13.04
N GLN A 44 -8.53 12.92 13.58
CA GLN A 44 -7.39 13.79 13.91
C GLN A 44 -6.47 13.11 14.93
N ASP A 45 -7.05 12.54 16.01
CA ASP A 45 -6.31 11.83 17.05
C ASP A 45 -5.59 10.59 16.48
N TYR A 46 -6.27 9.85 15.61
CA TYR A 46 -5.66 8.73 14.89
C TYR A 46 -4.47 9.18 14.03
N MET A 47 -4.61 10.25 13.26
CA MET A 47 -3.52 10.76 12.41
C MET A 47 -2.33 11.26 13.25
N VAL A 48 -2.58 11.88 14.40
CA VAL A 48 -1.53 12.27 15.35
C VAL A 48 -0.83 11.03 15.91
N TRP A 49 -1.59 10.00 16.26
CA TRP A 49 -1.03 8.71 16.71
C TRP A 49 -0.16 8.08 15.63
N VAL A 50 -0.65 8.00 14.37
CA VAL A 50 0.12 7.48 13.23
C VAL A 50 1.44 8.23 13.06
N GLN A 51 1.42 9.56 13.10
CA GLN A 51 2.64 10.37 12.96
C GLN A 51 3.66 10.05 14.06
N LYS A 52 3.20 9.96 15.31
CA LYS A 52 4.06 9.63 16.46
C LYS A 52 4.64 8.20 16.36
N MET A 53 3.81 7.24 15.98
CA MET A 53 4.22 5.84 15.84
C MET A 53 5.18 5.66 14.67
N ASN A 54 4.88 6.28 13.51
CA ASN A 54 5.78 6.24 12.36
C ASN A 54 7.14 6.89 12.67
N HIS A 55 7.14 8.00 13.41
CA HIS A 55 8.38 8.63 13.87
C HIS A 55 9.20 7.68 14.77
N LYS A 56 8.58 7.05 15.76
CA LYS A 56 9.25 6.08 16.64
C LYS A 56 9.80 4.90 15.85
N PHE A 57 8.98 4.32 14.96
CA PHE A 57 9.41 3.21 14.12
C PHE A 57 10.61 3.59 13.24
N ASN A 58 10.60 4.79 12.65
CA ASN A 58 11.68 5.27 11.80
C ASN A 58 13.00 5.53 12.54
N LEU A 59 12.96 5.70 13.85
CA LEU A 59 14.15 5.88 14.71
C LEU A 59 14.59 4.58 15.41
N ALA A 60 13.78 3.52 15.36
CA ALA A 60 14.12 2.26 15.98
C ALA A 60 15.35 1.62 15.31
N GLU A 61 16.18 0.98 16.09
CA GLU A 61 17.33 0.22 15.60
C GLU A 61 16.81 -0.96 14.74
N PRO A 62 17.23 -1.08 13.48
CA PRO A 62 16.77 -2.14 12.60
C PRO A 62 16.98 -3.54 13.22
N GLU A 63 15.99 -4.40 13.02
CA GLU A 63 16.01 -5.81 13.48
C GLU A 63 16.01 -6.01 14.99
N SER A 64 15.86 -4.93 15.79
CA SER A 64 15.69 -5.02 17.24
C SER A 64 14.27 -5.52 17.60
N GLU A 65 14.09 -6.00 18.83
CA GLU A 65 12.79 -6.38 19.36
C GLU A 65 11.82 -5.19 19.34
N GLU A 66 12.29 -4.00 19.69
CA GLU A 66 11.51 -2.76 19.64
C GLU A 66 11.07 -2.42 18.21
N TYR A 67 11.96 -2.57 17.22
CA TYR A 67 11.64 -2.37 15.80
C TYR A 67 10.47 -3.24 15.35
N TYR A 68 10.50 -4.54 15.61
CA TYR A 68 9.43 -5.45 15.23
C TYR A 68 8.13 -5.14 15.97
N LYS A 69 8.21 -4.83 17.27
CA LYS A 69 7.05 -4.43 18.06
C LYS A 69 6.37 -3.18 17.48
N LEU A 70 7.15 -2.14 17.20
CA LEU A 70 6.63 -0.89 16.61
C LEU A 70 6.07 -1.10 15.20
N MET A 71 6.72 -1.95 14.38
CA MET A 71 6.22 -2.32 13.06
C MET A 71 4.85 -2.99 13.14
N TYR A 72 4.72 -4.04 13.95
CA TYR A 72 3.44 -4.75 14.10
C TYR A 72 2.35 -3.86 14.67
N GLU A 73 2.66 -3.02 15.65
CA GLU A 73 1.68 -2.08 16.22
C GLU A 73 1.24 -1.02 15.19
N LEU A 74 2.17 -0.40 14.47
CA LEU A 74 1.89 0.61 13.45
C LEU A 74 1.00 0.06 12.32
N PHE A 75 1.29 -1.15 11.85
CA PHE A 75 0.55 -1.80 10.76
C PHE A 75 -0.59 -2.72 11.25
N ASN A 76 -1.04 -2.53 12.50
CA ASN A 76 -2.19 -3.25 13.08
C ASN A 76 -2.09 -4.78 12.92
N HIS A 77 -0.90 -5.35 13.12
CA HIS A 77 -0.61 -6.78 13.02
C HIS A 77 -0.98 -7.44 11.66
N GLN A 78 -1.03 -6.65 10.58
CA GLN A 78 -1.36 -7.14 9.24
C GLN A 78 -0.13 -7.46 8.37
N ILE A 79 1.04 -7.58 9.00
CA ILE A 79 2.29 -7.98 8.34
C ILE A 79 2.51 -9.46 8.60
N GLY A 80 2.60 -10.24 7.52
CA GLY A 80 2.74 -11.69 7.58
C GLY A 80 4.07 -12.16 8.16
N GLU A 81 4.12 -13.43 8.50
CA GLU A 81 5.29 -14.07 9.11
C GLU A 81 6.54 -13.92 8.23
N LYS A 82 7.69 -13.66 8.86
CA LYS A 82 8.99 -13.45 8.19
C LYS A 82 9.00 -12.29 7.18
N SER A 83 8.01 -11.42 7.25
CA SER A 83 7.96 -10.21 6.43
C SER A 83 8.46 -9.00 7.20
N THR A 84 9.01 -8.02 6.49
CA THR A 84 9.55 -6.82 7.13
C THR A 84 9.32 -5.57 6.27
N ILE A 85 9.17 -4.43 6.94
CA ILE A 85 9.12 -3.10 6.33
C ILE A 85 10.32 -2.34 6.87
N ARG A 86 11.32 -2.10 6.04
CA ARG A 86 12.55 -1.42 6.47
C ARG A 86 12.33 0.06 6.68
N ASN A 87 12.76 0.54 7.82
CA ASN A 87 12.75 1.96 8.16
C ASN A 87 13.92 2.72 7.48
N PRO A 88 13.79 4.03 7.21
CA PRO A 88 12.56 4.80 7.38
C PRO A 88 11.53 4.50 6.29
N VAL A 89 10.26 4.61 6.64
CA VAL A 89 9.11 4.53 5.72
C VAL A 89 8.19 5.73 5.97
N THR A 90 7.49 6.18 4.93
CA THR A 90 6.39 7.16 5.08
C THR A 90 5.08 6.43 4.80
N VAL A 91 4.17 6.44 5.77
CA VAL A 91 2.89 5.76 5.61
C VAL A 91 1.73 6.64 6.08
N VAL A 92 0.64 6.59 5.31
CA VAL A 92 -0.67 7.18 5.63
C VAL A 92 -1.68 6.04 5.75
N GLU A 93 -2.44 6.00 6.83
CA GLU A 93 -3.41 4.94 7.16
C GLU A 93 -2.79 3.53 7.14
N PRO A 94 -1.76 3.27 7.95
CA PRO A 94 -1.02 2.00 7.98
C PRO A 94 -1.91 0.79 8.29
N ASN A 95 -3.04 0.99 8.96
CA ASN A 95 -4.04 -0.03 9.24
C ASN A 95 -4.75 -0.57 7.99
N LYS A 96 -4.54 0.03 6.83
CA LYS A 96 -5.04 -0.43 5.52
C LYS A 96 -3.96 -1.07 4.66
N VAL A 97 -2.78 -1.34 5.22
CA VAL A 97 -1.70 -2.07 4.56
C VAL A 97 -1.71 -3.51 5.06
N LYS A 98 -1.87 -4.45 4.14
CA LYS A 98 -1.76 -5.90 4.40
C LYS A 98 -0.60 -6.47 3.61
N MET A 99 0.16 -7.34 4.23
CA MET A 99 1.33 -7.96 3.62
C MET A 99 1.38 -9.44 3.96
N GLY A 100 1.58 -10.25 2.96
CA GLY A 100 1.73 -11.71 3.09
C GLY A 100 3.04 -12.11 3.77
N LYS A 101 3.39 -13.38 3.66
CA LYS A 101 4.59 -13.98 4.29
C LYS A 101 5.83 -13.80 3.43
N ASN A 102 7.00 -13.84 4.06
CA ASN A 102 8.32 -13.79 3.39
C ASN A 102 8.48 -12.59 2.44
N SER A 103 7.79 -11.50 2.69
CA SER A 103 7.78 -10.32 1.81
C SER A 103 8.54 -9.15 2.44
N ILE A 104 9.08 -8.27 1.62
CA ILE A 104 9.86 -7.13 2.09
C ILE A 104 9.46 -5.83 1.40
N ILE A 105 9.32 -4.77 2.18
CA ILE A 105 9.31 -3.39 1.70
C ILE A 105 10.61 -2.75 2.17
N MET A 106 11.40 -2.27 1.20
CA MET A 106 12.68 -1.61 1.50
C MET A 106 12.47 -0.16 1.95
N ASN A 107 13.52 0.39 2.55
CA ASN A 107 13.53 1.72 3.13
C ASN A 107 13.16 2.85 2.13
N ASN A 108 12.69 3.97 2.68
CA ASN A 108 12.23 5.15 1.96
C ASN A 108 11.03 4.90 1.02
N ALA A 109 10.28 3.82 1.24
CA ALA A 109 9.02 3.63 0.55
C ALA A 109 7.98 4.65 1.01
N LEU A 110 7.08 5.05 0.08
CA LEU A 110 5.91 5.85 0.37
C LEU A 110 4.65 4.99 0.19
N LEU A 111 3.89 4.83 1.26
CA LEU A 111 2.64 4.05 1.30
C LEU A 111 1.47 4.99 1.59
N MET A 112 0.77 5.44 0.56
CA MET A 112 -0.49 6.20 0.71
C MET A 112 -1.65 5.21 0.63
N ALA A 113 -2.06 4.69 1.79
CA ALA A 113 -2.91 3.52 1.86
C ALA A 113 -4.40 3.82 2.06
N SER A 114 -4.87 5.05 1.79
CA SER A 114 -6.28 5.40 2.03
C SER A 114 -7.28 4.52 1.27
N GLY A 115 -6.91 4.02 0.08
CA GLY A 115 -7.69 3.05 -0.68
C GLY A 115 -7.40 1.58 -0.36
N GLY A 116 -6.42 1.32 0.49
CA GLY A 116 -5.91 -0.03 0.77
C GLY A 116 -4.70 -0.40 -0.09
N ILE A 117 -3.78 -1.15 0.51
CA ILE A 117 -2.62 -1.76 -0.15
C ILE A 117 -2.53 -3.20 0.33
N GLU A 118 -2.61 -4.14 -0.61
CA GLU A 118 -2.49 -5.57 -0.36
C GLU A 118 -1.26 -6.10 -1.11
N ILE A 119 -0.38 -6.79 -0.41
CA ILE A 119 0.85 -7.37 -0.94
C ILE A 119 0.84 -8.86 -0.61
N GLY A 120 1.06 -9.69 -1.61
CA GLY A 120 1.10 -11.14 -1.47
C GLY A 120 2.39 -11.66 -0.82
N ASP A 121 2.56 -12.97 -0.90
CA ASP A 121 3.70 -13.71 -0.34
C ASP A 121 4.96 -13.58 -1.20
N CYS A 122 6.12 -13.68 -0.59
CA CYS A 122 7.43 -13.69 -1.27
C CYS A 122 7.64 -12.51 -2.22
N THR A 123 7.03 -11.37 -1.94
CA THR A 123 7.06 -10.17 -2.80
C THR A 123 8.07 -9.17 -2.28
N MET A 124 8.83 -8.57 -3.20
CA MET A 124 9.86 -7.59 -2.90
C MET A 124 9.47 -6.23 -3.46
N VAL A 125 9.33 -5.23 -2.58
CA VAL A 125 9.16 -3.82 -2.93
C VAL A 125 10.46 -3.09 -2.60
N ALA A 126 11.19 -2.68 -3.63
CA ALA A 126 12.51 -2.06 -3.48
C ALA A 126 12.42 -0.63 -2.93
N ALA A 127 13.60 -0.10 -2.54
CA ALA A 127 13.72 1.21 -1.93
C ALA A 127 13.13 2.34 -2.79
N HIS A 128 12.57 3.36 -2.12
CA HIS A 128 11.95 4.54 -2.75
C HIS A 128 10.72 4.24 -3.62
N ALA A 129 10.19 3.02 -3.61
CA ALA A 129 8.94 2.73 -4.29
C ALA A 129 7.78 3.52 -3.67
N LYS A 130 6.79 3.85 -4.50
CA LYS A 130 5.60 4.61 -4.09
C LYS A 130 4.35 3.78 -4.43
N LEU A 131 3.57 3.46 -3.42
CA LEU A 131 2.27 2.79 -3.57
C LEU A 131 1.20 3.81 -3.18
N ILE A 132 0.46 4.32 -4.17
CA ILE A 132 -0.44 5.46 -4.01
C ILE A 132 -1.85 5.01 -4.34
N SER A 133 -2.64 4.62 -3.32
CA SER A 133 -3.98 4.07 -3.49
C SER A 133 -5.10 5.11 -3.49
N ASN A 134 -4.75 6.39 -3.50
CA ASN A 134 -5.70 7.50 -3.52
C ASN A 134 -5.22 8.64 -4.42
N ASP A 135 -6.14 9.49 -4.86
CA ASP A 135 -5.88 10.66 -5.68
C ASP A 135 -6.98 11.70 -5.50
N HIS A 136 -6.68 12.96 -5.79
CA HIS A 136 -7.69 14.01 -5.81
C HIS A 136 -8.48 13.99 -7.12
N ASP A 137 -9.76 14.41 -7.06
CA ASP A 137 -10.53 14.63 -8.27
C ASP A 137 -9.88 15.70 -9.14
N LEU A 138 -10.02 15.56 -10.45
CA LEU A 138 -9.36 16.45 -11.42
C LEU A 138 -9.90 17.88 -11.38
N TYR A 139 -11.13 18.07 -11.00
CA TYR A 139 -11.83 19.35 -11.01
C TYR A 139 -12.06 19.91 -9.60
N ASP A 140 -12.37 19.04 -8.63
CA ASP A 140 -12.58 19.42 -7.24
C ASP A 140 -11.57 18.73 -6.31
N ARG A 141 -10.55 19.45 -5.89
CA ARG A 141 -9.47 18.94 -5.00
C ARG A 141 -9.93 18.67 -3.57
N SER A 142 -11.15 19.05 -3.19
CA SER A 142 -11.74 18.64 -1.92
C SER A 142 -12.18 17.18 -1.93
N ILE A 143 -12.35 16.59 -3.11
CA ILE A 143 -12.73 15.19 -3.31
C ILE A 143 -11.48 14.32 -3.43
N LEU A 144 -11.40 13.29 -2.58
CA LEU A 144 -10.40 12.24 -2.64
C LEU A 144 -11.03 10.96 -3.16
N THR A 145 -10.48 10.38 -4.21
CA THR A 145 -10.89 9.10 -4.77
C THR A 145 -9.90 8.02 -4.36
N MET A 146 -10.40 6.87 -3.94
CA MET A 146 -9.63 5.79 -3.33
C MET A 146 -9.95 4.47 -4.01
N LEU A 147 -8.91 3.75 -4.45
CA LEU A 147 -9.01 2.40 -5.00
C LEU A 147 -7.84 1.57 -4.49
N PRO A 148 -8.06 0.31 -4.12
CA PRO A 148 -7.00 -0.53 -3.60
C PRO A 148 -5.91 -0.78 -4.64
N ILE A 149 -4.68 -0.92 -4.15
CA ILE A 149 -3.58 -1.51 -4.89
C ILE A 149 -3.47 -2.96 -4.44
N LYS A 150 -3.40 -3.89 -5.40
CA LYS A 150 -3.19 -5.31 -5.15
C LYS A 150 -1.91 -5.76 -5.84
N ILE A 151 -0.97 -6.27 -5.07
CA ILE A 151 0.29 -6.84 -5.57
C ILE A 151 0.29 -8.32 -5.23
N GLY A 152 0.41 -9.16 -6.24
CA GLY A 152 0.39 -10.61 -6.11
C GLY A 152 1.61 -11.20 -5.39
N ASN A 153 1.76 -12.51 -5.53
CA ASN A 153 2.86 -13.27 -4.95
C ASN A 153 4.09 -13.23 -5.86
N HIS A 154 5.29 -13.35 -5.25
CA HIS A 154 6.56 -13.41 -5.99
C HIS A 154 6.78 -12.22 -6.94
N VAL A 155 6.18 -11.08 -6.64
CA VAL A 155 6.34 -9.86 -7.45
C VAL A 155 7.62 -9.13 -7.06
N TRP A 156 8.29 -8.56 -8.04
CA TRP A 156 9.40 -7.64 -7.81
C TRP A 156 9.05 -6.22 -8.28
N VAL A 157 8.88 -5.31 -7.34
CA VAL A 157 8.72 -3.88 -7.62
C VAL A 157 10.09 -3.22 -7.51
N GLY A 158 10.61 -2.73 -8.61
CA GLY A 158 11.92 -2.09 -8.71
C GLY A 158 12.02 -0.75 -7.99
N ALA A 159 13.25 -0.35 -7.67
CA ALA A 159 13.52 0.87 -6.91
C ALA A 159 12.93 2.12 -7.57
N GLY A 160 12.30 2.98 -6.77
CA GLY A 160 11.69 4.23 -7.24
C GLY A 160 10.45 4.06 -8.12
N ALA A 161 9.98 2.83 -8.34
CA ALA A 161 8.75 2.60 -9.09
C ALA A 161 7.54 3.21 -8.37
N THR A 162 6.53 3.62 -9.14
CA THR A 162 5.27 4.16 -8.61
C THR A 162 4.12 3.31 -9.11
N ILE A 163 3.28 2.81 -8.20
CA ILE A 163 2.05 2.09 -8.53
C ILE A 163 0.87 2.95 -8.10
N LEU A 164 -0.04 3.23 -9.04
CA LEU A 164 -1.18 4.10 -8.80
C LEU A 164 -2.41 3.32 -8.34
N LYS A 165 -3.38 4.05 -7.81
CA LYS A 165 -4.65 3.52 -7.30
C LYS A 165 -5.36 2.60 -8.30
N GLY A 166 -5.99 1.55 -7.79
CA GLY A 166 -6.78 0.60 -8.57
C GLY A 166 -5.97 -0.34 -9.45
N VAL A 167 -4.63 -0.34 -9.31
CA VAL A 167 -3.76 -1.23 -10.09
C VAL A 167 -3.63 -2.58 -9.39
N THR A 168 -3.80 -3.65 -10.17
CA THR A 168 -3.44 -5.01 -9.79
C THR A 168 -2.15 -5.44 -10.51
N VAL A 169 -1.16 -5.89 -9.74
CA VAL A 169 0.07 -6.49 -10.27
C VAL A 169 -0.01 -7.99 -10.06
N GLY A 170 -0.07 -8.76 -11.14
CA GLY A 170 -0.20 -10.22 -11.10
C GLY A 170 1.06 -10.93 -10.60
N ASP A 171 0.88 -12.17 -10.19
CA ASP A 171 1.94 -13.02 -9.63
C ASP A 171 3.16 -13.10 -10.55
N HIS A 172 4.35 -13.18 -9.97
CA HIS A 172 5.62 -13.26 -10.66
C HIS A 172 5.93 -12.11 -11.61
N ALA A 173 5.14 -11.02 -11.59
CA ALA A 173 5.42 -9.85 -12.42
C ALA A 173 6.63 -9.06 -11.91
N ILE A 174 7.28 -8.35 -12.81
CA ILE A 174 8.37 -7.42 -12.48
C ILE A 174 7.99 -6.01 -12.94
N VAL A 175 8.03 -5.08 -12.02
CA VAL A 175 7.93 -3.65 -12.30
C VAL A 175 9.34 -3.06 -12.29
N GLY A 176 9.82 -2.60 -13.43
CA GLY A 176 11.16 -2.01 -13.55
C GLY A 176 11.33 -0.76 -12.70
N GLY A 177 12.58 -0.49 -12.27
CA GLY A 177 12.89 0.68 -11.45
C GLY A 177 12.50 2.00 -12.14
N GLY A 178 11.98 2.96 -11.35
CA GLY A 178 11.54 4.26 -11.85
C GLY A 178 10.29 4.24 -12.72
N SER A 179 9.65 3.09 -12.92
CA SER A 179 8.43 2.97 -13.74
C SER A 179 7.20 3.55 -13.04
N VAL A 180 6.23 4.06 -13.82
CA VAL A 180 4.94 4.52 -13.32
C VAL A 180 3.82 3.63 -13.86
N VAL A 181 3.28 2.77 -12.98
CA VAL A 181 2.25 1.79 -13.33
C VAL A 181 0.87 2.42 -13.17
N THR A 182 0.16 2.57 -14.28
CA THR A 182 -1.15 3.23 -14.36
C THR A 182 -2.28 2.26 -14.78
N LYS A 183 -1.95 1.00 -15.05
CA LYS A 183 -2.87 -0.05 -15.48
C LYS A 183 -2.41 -1.39 -14.90
N ASP A 184 -3.34 -2.35 -14.82
CA ASP A 184 -3.03 -3.68 -14.34
C ASP A 184 -1.87 -4.31 -15.11
N VAL A 185 -1.07 -5.06 -14.37
CA VAL A 185 0.09 -5.80 -14.89
C VAL A 185 -0.24 -7.29 -14.88
N PRO A 186 -0.25 -7.97 -16.04
CA PRO A 186 -0.51 -9.40 -16.08
C PRO A 186 0.53 -10.22 -15.29
N PRO A 187 0.16 -11.42 -14.81
CA PRO A 187 1.13 -12.35 -14.24
C PRO A 187 2.31 -12.59 -15.20
N TYR A 188 3.50 -12.79 -14.64
CA TYR A 188 4.75 -13.02 -15.36
C TYR A 188 5.19 -11.90 -16.32
N ALA A 189 4.49 -10.77 -16.35
CA ALA A 189 4.88 -9.66 -17.21
C ALA A 189 6.03 -8.84 -16.59
N VAL A 190 6.92 -8.37 -17.44
CA VAL A 190 7.91 -7.34 -17.09
C VAL A 190 7.47 -6.03 -17.69
N VAL A 191 7.22 -5.02 -16.84
CA VAL A 191 6.78 -3.69 -17.26
C VAL A 191 7.84 -2.64 -16.94
N VAL A 192 8.04 -1.68 -17.85
CA VAL A 192 8.99 -0.57 -17.67
C VAL A 192 8.44 0.73 -18.26
N GLY A 193 8.94 1.85 -17.77
CA GLY A 193 8.70 3.18 -18.33
C GLY A 193 7.63 4.00 -17.62
N ASN A 194 7.34 5.19 -18.16
CA ASN A 194 6.32 6.12 -17.68
C ASN A 194 5.49 6.65 -18.87
N PRO A 195 4.21 6.19 -19.02
CA PRO A 195 3.58 5.12 -18.27
C PRO A 195 4.21 3.75 -18.58
N ALA A 196 4.18 2.84 -17.60
CA ALA A 196 4.75 1.50 -17.73
C ALA A 196 4.04 0.68 -18.82
N LYS A 197 4.84 -0.05 -19.61
CA LYS A 197 4.37 -0.95 -20.67
C LYS A 197 5.01 -2.31 -20.54
N VAL A 198 4.31 -3.36 -20.94
CA VAL A 198 4.86 -4.71 -21.01
C VAL A 198 5.96 -4.73 -22.08
N VAL A 199 7.16 -5.16 -21.69
CA VAL A 199 8.31 -5.33 -22.59
C VAL A 199 8.61 -6.79 -22.87
N LYS A 200 8.24 -7.69 -21.96
CA LYS A 200 8.36 -9.15 -22.15
C LYS A 200 7.52 -9.89 -21.12
N TYR A 201 7.38 -11.19 -21.31
CA TYR A 201 6.88 -12.13 -20.32
C TYR A 201 8.00 -13.07 -19.88
N LEU A 202 7.96 -13.45 -18.61
CA LEU A 202 8.82 -14.48 -18.04
C LEU A 202 8.25 -15.83 -18.41
N ASP A 203 9.11 -16.83 -18.52
CA ASP A 203 8.71 -18.22 -18.76
C ASP A 203 8.26 -18.88 -17.45
N PRO A 204 6.96 -19.21 -17.30
CA PRO A 204 6.45 -19.82 -16.08
C PRO A 204 7.15 -21.13 -15.69
N ALA A 205 7.61 -21.93 -16.67
CA ALA A 205 8.28 -23.19 -16.41
C ALA A 205 9.60 -23.03 -15.62
N LYS A 206 10.20 -21.84 -15.65
CA LYS A 206 11.43 -21.55 -14.88
C LYS A 206 11.20 -21.33 -13.39
N PHE A 207 9.96 -21.26 -12.96
CA PHE A 207 9.59 -21.12 -11.54
C PHE A 207 9.18 -22.47 -10.91
N GLU A 208 9.03 -23.52 -11.72
CA GLU A 208 8.71 -24.86 -11.21
C GLU A 208 9.85 -25.39 -10.34
N GLY A 209 9.53 -25.82 -9.12
CA GLY A 209 10.49 -26.38 -8.16
C GLY A 209 11.38 -25.35 -7.45
N ILE A 210 11.14 -24.04 -7.62
CA ILE A 210 11.80 -23.01 -6.81
C ILE A 210 11.00 -22.82 -5.51
N GLU A 211 11.62 -23.17 -4.38
CA GLU A 211 11.12 -22.82 -3.05
C GLU A 211 11.63 -21.40 -2.69
N PHE A 212 10.70 -20.51 -2.31
CA PHE A 212 11.00 -19.11 -1.95
C PHE A 212 10.93 -18.89 -0.45
#